data_89956b7777d2b7c0ae5407cf22838a9a
#
_entry.id   89956b7777d2b7c0ae5407cf22838a9a
#
_cell.length_a   1.000
_cell.length_b   1.000
_cell.length_c   1.000
_cell.angle_alpha   90.00
_cell.angle_beta   90.00
_cell.angle_gamma   90.00
#
_symmetry.space_group_name_H-M   'P 1'
#
loop_
_entity.id
_entity.type
_entity.pdbx_description
1 polymer ?
#
loop_
_entity_poly.entity_id
_entity_poly.type
_entity_poly.pdbx_seq_one_letter_code
_entity_poly.pdbx_strand_id
1 'polypeptide(L)'
;LYEYQKTRKADHPREFLKGFTGTVVCDGYSAYRKLDRESETIVFAGCWTHARRYFADALKAWPKKDHQAAKDTIAYEAIKRIGAIYHLDNQLADLKPDDRKKQRQINLKPLVEAFFVWAKEIQFSGRLTKGKTLEGINYCINQEEALKVFLDDGEVPLDNNATEGALRIFFLHKHAWKLIDSIDGAQ
;
A
#
# COMPACT_ATOMS: atom_id res chain seq x y z
N LEU A 1 -10.61 1.06 16.67
CA LEU A 1 -10.30 0.02 17.65
C LEU A 1 -8.83 -0.36 17.51
N TYR A 2 -8.09 -0.44 18.64
CA TYR A 2 -6.68 -0.82 18.68
C TYR A 2 -6.54 -2.02 19.60
N GLU A 3 -5.74 -2.98 19.18
CA GLU A 3 -5.44 -4.18 19.96
C GLU A 3 -3.93 -4.42 19.98
N TYR A 4 -3.36 -4.55 21.17
CA TYR A 4 -1.96 -4.88 21.35
C TYR A 4 -1.75 -6.40 21.33
N GLN A 5 -0.78 -6.86 20.52
CA GLN A 5 -0.42 -8.27 20.44
C GLN A 5 1.09 -8.46 20.64
N LYS A 6 1.47 -9.44 21.46
CA LYS A 6 2.88 -9.76 21.75
C LYS A 6 3.66 -10.30 20.55
N THR A 7 2.96 -10.80 19.53
CA THR A 7 3.58 -11.43 18.36
C THR A 7 2.90 -10.93 17.08
N ARG A 8 3.54 -11.20 15.93
CA ARG A 8 2.99 -10.88 14.59
C ARG A 8 2.38 -12.11 13.90
N LYS A 9 1.83 -13.07 14.65
CA LYS A 9 1.22 -14.28 14.08
C LYS A 9 -0.09 -13.93 13.35
N ALA A 10 -0.40 -14.71 12.30
CA ALA A 10 -1.63 -14.55 11.51
C ALA A 10 -2.92 -14.81 12.33
N ASP A 11 -2.81 -15.50 13.46
CA ASP A 11 -3.96 -15.81 14.33
C ASP A 11 -4.58 -14.53 14.94
N HIS A 12 -3.76 -13.50 15.21
CA HIS A 12 -4.25 -12.24 15.78
C HIS A 12 -5.18 -11.48 14.82
N PRO A 13 -4.78 -11.16 13.58
CA PRO A 13 -5.69 -10.52 12.64
C PRO A 13 -6.87 -11.44 12.25
N ARG A 14 -6.71 -12.77 12.29
CA ARG A 14 -7.82 -13.72 12.05
C ARG A 14 -8.92 -13.57 13.12
N GLU A 15 -8.53 -13.58 14.40
CA GLU A 15 -9.50 -13.42 15.48
C GLU A 15 -10.12 -12.03 15.48
N PHE A 16 -9.32 -10.97 15.25
CA PHE A 16 -9.79 -9.59 15.16
C PHE A 16 -10.82 -9.38 14.04
N LEU A 17 -10.64 -10.04 12.90
CA LEU A 17 -11.54 -9.93 11.74
C LEU A 17 -12.65 -10.98 11.72
N LYS A 18 -12.81 -11.76 12.79
CA LYS A 18 -13.83 -12.80 12.88
C LYS A 18 -15.25 -12.21 12.76
N GLY A 19 -16.01 -12.71 11.80
CA GLY A 19 -17.36 -12.22 11.51
C GLY A 19 -17.42 -10.93 10.70
N PHE A 20 -16.27 -10.37 10.32
CA PHE A 20 -16.23 -9.23 9.41
C PHE A 20 -16.48 -9.68 7.96
N THR A 21 -17.22 -8.86 7.22
CA THR A 21 -17.44 -9.00 5.78
C THR A 21 -17.14 -7.68 5.09
N GLY A 22 -16.42 -7.71 3.96
CA GLY A 22 -16.08 -6.49 3.22
C GLY A 22 -14.60 -6.40 2.88
N THR A 23 -14.10 -5.18 2.61
CA THR A 23 -12.72 -4.97 2.15
C THR A 23 -11.83 -4.43 3.26
N VAL A 24 -10.64 -5.02 3.42
CA VAL A 24 -9.59 -4.58 4.35
C VAL A 24 -8.42 -4.04 3.54
N VAL A 25 -8.10 -2.75 3.69
CA VAL A 25 -6.89 -2.17 3.08
C VAL A 25 -5.70 -2.39 4.01
N CYS A 26 -4.69 -3.10 3.52
CA CYS A 26 -3.53 -3.48 4.32
C CYS A 26 -2.21 -3.33 3.57
N ASP A 27 -1.10 -3.41 4.33
CA ASP A 27 0.23 -3.60 3.75
C ASP A 27 0.38 -5.03 3.19
N GLY A 28 1.45 -5.29 2.44
CA GLY A 28 1.72 -6.61 1.88
C GLY A 28 2.22 -7.64 2.89
N TYR A 29 1.92 -7.50 4.18
CA TYR A 29 2.35 -8.44 5.21
C TYR A 29 1.77 -9.84 4.99
N SER A 30 2.62 -10.87 5.13
CA SER A 30 2.29 -12.26 4.77
C SER A 30 1.09 -12.86 5.52
N ALA A 31 0.79 -12.36 6.72
CA ALA A 31 -0.38 -12.80 7.48
C ALA A 31 -1.70 -12.47 6.76
N TYR A 32 -1.80 -11.27 6.17
CA TYR A 32 -3.00 -10.87 5.43
C TYR A 32 -3.18 -11.68 4.14
N ARG A 33 -2.09 -12.03 3.44
CA ARG A 33 -2.17 -12.93 2.28
C ARG A 33 -2.66 -14.34 2.65
N LYS A 34 -2.30 -14.82 3.85
CA LYS A 34 -2.80 -16.10 4.34
C LYS A 34 -4.30 -16.02 4.60
N LEU A 35 -4.74 -14.95 5.26
CA LEU A 35 -6.16 -14.72 5.56
C LEU A 35 -7.00 -14.54 4.28
N ASP A 36 -6.47 -13.86 3.28
CA ASP A 36 -7.11 -13.67 1.97
C ASP A 36 -7.45 -15.01 1.29
N ARG A 37 -6.54 -15.99 1.39
CA ARG A 37 -6.77 -17.34 0.84
C ARG A 37 -7.74 -18.18 1.68
N GLU A 38 -7.88 -17.86 2.96
CA GLU A 38 -8.72 -18.60 3.91
C GLU A 38 -10.15 -18.02 4.00
N SER A 39 -10.36 -16.76 3.58
CA SER A 39 -11.63 -16.05 3.71
C SER A 39 -12.40 -16.00 2.41
N GLU A 40 -13.68 -16.32 2.46
CA GLU A 40 -14.62 -16.12 1.35
C GLU A 40 -15.40 -14.80 1.46
N THR A 41 -15.32 -14.12 2.62
CA THR A 41 -16.13 -12.94 2.93
C THR A 41 -15.33 -11.66 3.06
N ILE A 42 -14.00 -11.76 3.13
CA ILE A 42 -13.10 -10.61 3.27
C ILE A 42 -12.24 -10.51 2.03
N VAL A 43 -12.24 -9.32 1.41
CA VAL A 43 -11.34 -8.98 0.31
C VAL A 43 -10.18 -8.14 0.88
N PHE A 44 -8.94 -8.49 0.55
CA PHE A 44 -7.77 -7.74 1.00
C PHE A 44 -7.25 -6.85 -0.12
N ALA A 45 -7.39 -5.53 0.06
CA ALA A 45 -6.87 -4.52 -0.85
C ALA A 45 -5.45 -4.10 -0.44
N GLY A 46 -4.56 -3.95 -1.42
CA GLY A 46 -3.19 -3.52 -1.22
C GLY A 46 -3.08 -2.00 -1.09
N CYS A 47 -2.11 -1.54 -0.30
CA CYS A 47 -1.83 -0.13 -0.09
C CYS A 47 -0.76 0.39 -1.07
N TRP A 48 -1.13 1.33 -1.96
CA TRP A 48 -0.21 1.95 -2.92
C TRP A 48 0.87 2.83 -2.27
N THR A 49 0.63 3.39 -1.08
CA THR A 49 1.67 4.09 -0.31
C THR A 49 2.81 3.15 0.06
N HIS A 50 2.53 1.90 0.44
CA HIS A 50 3.56 0.90 0.72
C HIS A 50 4.35 0.53 -0.54
N ALA A 51 3.68 0.34 -1.68
CA ALA A 51 4.35 0.13 -2.97
C ALA A 51 5.28 1.30 -3.32
N ARG A 52 4.79 2.54 -3.18
CA ARG A 52 5.55 3.76 -3.48
C ARG A 52 6.77 3.94 -2.57
N ARG A 53 6.69 3.51 -1.31
CA ARG A 53 7.76 3.69 -0.30
C ARG A 53 9.08 3.07 -0.72
N TYR A 54 9.09 1.90 -1.33
CA TYR A 54 10.31 1.26 -1.83
C TYR A 54 11.09 2.15 -2.80
N PHE A 55 10.40 2.75 -3.75
CA PHE A 55 10.99 3.62 -4.76
C PHE A 55 11.42 4.96 -4.16
N ALA A 56 10.63 5.52 -3.23
CA ALA A 56 10.99 6.74 -2.52
C ALA A 56 12.26 6.55 -1.67
N ASP A 57 12.39 5.40 -1.01
CA ASP A 57 13.58 5.08 -0.20
C ASP A 57 14.80 4.85 -1.09
N ALA A 58 14.65 4.25 -2.28
CA ALA A 58 15.72 4.15 -3.26
C ALA A 58 16.21 5.54 -3.69
N LEU A 59 15.32 6.49 -3.93
CA LEU A 59 15.69 7.86 -4.31
C LEU A 59 16.28 8.67 -3.16
N LYS A 60 15.84 8.46 -1.90
CA LYS A 60 16.46 9.11 -0.73
C LYS A 60 17.92 8.72 -0.54
N ALA A 61 18.29 7.50 -0.92
CA ALA A 61 19.67 7.04 -0.89
C ALA A 61 20.56 7.67 -1.98
N TRP A 62 19.96 8.37 -2.96
CA TRP A 62 20.70 9.03 -4.04
C TRP A 62 21.36 10.33 -3.54
N PRO A 63 22.61 10.61 -3.92
CA PRO A 63 23.31 11.82 -3.49
C PRO A 63 22.56 13.09 -3.93
N LYS A 64 22.41 14.06 -3.01
CA LYS A 64 21.67 15.32 -3.30
C LYS A 64 22.23 16.10 -4.49
N LYS A 65 23.57 16.05 -4.69
CA LYS A 65 24.25 16.71 -5.82
C LYS A 65 23.88 16.12 -7.20
N ASP A 66 23.38 14.90 -7.24
CA ASP A 66 23.10 14.18 -8.46
C ASP A 66 21.58 14.04 -8.74
N HIS A 67 20.76 14.94 -8.22
CA HIS A 67 19.29 14.90 -8.35
C HIS A 67 18.81 14.84 -9.80
N GLN A 68 19.57 15.42 -10.76
CA GLN A 68 19.18 15.34 -12.17
C GLN A 68 19.33 13.90 -12.68
N ALA A 69 20.43 13.24 -12.33
CA ALA A 69 20.65 11.83 -12.71
C ALA A 69 19.63 10.87 -12.03
N ALA A 70 19.11 11.24 -10.85
CA ALA A 70 18.06 10.47 -10.20
C ALA A 70 16.77 10.38 -11.03
N LYS A 71 16.49 11.40 -11.88
CA LYS A 71 15.29 11.43 -12.74
C LYS A 71 15.30 10.37 -13.84
N ASP A 72 16.47 9.86 -14.21
CA ASP A 72 16.65 8.85 -15.26
C ASP A 72 16.58 7.42 -14.67
N THR A 73 16.29 7.31 -13.38
CA THR A 73 16.23 6.01 -12.71
C THR A 73 14.86 5.33 -12.83
N ILE A 74 14.87 4.00 -12.78
CA ILE A 74 13.64 3.18 -12.71
C ILE A 74 12.79 3.56 -11.48
N ALA A 75 13.43 3.89 -10.34
CA ALA A 75 12.72 4.31 -9.15
C ALA A 75 11.96 5.63 -9.34
N TYR A 76 12.53 6.59 -10.05
CA TYR A 76 11.85 7.85 -10.36
C TYR A 76 10.68 7.64 -11.31
N GLU A 77 10.86 6.82 -12.35
CA GLU A 77 9.77 6.49 -13.28
C GLU A 77 8.63 5.76 -12.55
N ALA A 78 8.93 4.84 -11.63
CA ALA A 78 7.91 4.20 -10.79
C ALA A 78 7.11 5.23 -9.98
N ILE A 79 7.79 6.18 -9.31
CA ILE A 79 7.12 7.23 -8.54
C ILE A 79 6.25 8.11 -9.43
N LYS A 80 6.71 8.45 -10.62
CA LYS A 80 5.94 9.26 -11.58
C LYS A 80 4.66 8.53 -12.02
N ARG A 81 4.76 7.23 -12.35
CA ARG A 81 3.61 6.41 -12.75
C ARG A 81 2.61 6.25 -11.62
N ILE A 82 3.08 5.92 -10.41
CA ILE A 82 2.22 5.83 -9.22
C ILE A 82 1.60 7.21 -8.91
N GLY A 83 2.37 8.28 -9.04
CA GLY A 83 1.88 9.65 -8.86
C GLY A 83 0.74 10.02 -9.81
N ALA A 84 0.78 9.56 -11.06
CA ALA A 84 -0.30 9.75 -12.03
C ALA A 84 -1.60 9.03 -11.60
N ILE A 85 -1.48 7.80 -11.05
CA ILE A 85 -2.62 7.06 -10.50
C ILE A 85 -3.26 7.84 -9.36
N TYR A 86 -2.46 8.31 -8.39
CA TYR A 86 -2.95 9.14 -7.28
C TYR A 86 -3.60 10.44 -7.75
N HIS A 87 -2.97 11.12 -8.70
CA HIS A 87 -3.48 12.38 -9.22
C HIS A 87 -4.88 12.23 -9.82
N LEU A 88 -5.10 11.20 -10.63
CA LEU A 88 -6.42 10.94 -11.21
C LEU A 88 -7.43 10.47 -10.15
N ASP A 89 -7.05 9.60 -9.22
CA ASP A 89 -7.98 9.13 -8.19
C ASP A 89 -8.44 10.27 -7.28
N ASN A 90 -7.55 11.21 -6.95
CA ASN A 90 -7.89 12.40 -6.18
C ASN A 90 -8.93 13.29 -6.86
N GLN A 91 -8.96 13.34 -8.19
CA GLN A 91 -9.99 14.07 -8.94
C GLN A 91 -11.38 13.45 -8.83
N LEU A 92 -11.44 12.19 -8.42
CA LEU A 92 -12.68 11.43 -8.24
C LEU A 92 -13.17 11.42 -6.78
N ALA A 93 -12.46 12.10 -5.88
CA ALA A 93 -12.71 12.02 -4.43
C ALA A 93 -14.14 12.43 -4.03
N ASP A 94 -14.72 13.42 -4.71
CA ASP A 94 -16.05 13.94 -4.40
C ASP A 94 -17.19 13.17 -5.08
N LEU A 95 -16.88 12.18 -5.91
CA LEU A 95 -17.88 11.34 -6.56
C LEU A 95 -18.48 10.32 -5.58
N LYS A 96 -19.74 9.98 -5.82
CA LYS A 96 -20.38 8.83 -5.16
C LYS A 96 -19.63 7.53 -5.51
N PRO A 97 -19.64 6.52 -4.62
CA PRO A 97 -18.88 5.28 -4.84
C PRO A 97 -19.12 4.61 -6.20
N ASP A 98 -20.38 4.49 -6.64
CA ASP A 98 -20.70 3.88 -7.93
C ASP A 98 -20.15 4.66 -9.12
N ASP A 99 -20.21 5.99 -9.07
CA ASP A 99 -19.68 6.83 -10.14
C ASP A 99 -18.14 6.86 -10.09
N ARG A 100 -17.55 6.86 -8.89
CA ARG A 100 -16.10 6.72 -8.70
C ARG A 100 -15.60 5.41 -9.29
N LYS A 101 -16.27 4.27 -9.00
CA LYS A 101 -15.96 2.97 -9.60
C LYS A 101 -15.97 3.03 -11.12
N LYS A 102 -17.04 3.59 -11.73
CA LYS A 102 -17.14 3.73 -13.19
C LYS A 102 -15.97 4.53 -13.77
N GLN A 103 -15.65 5.69 -13.14
CA GLN A 103 -14.56 6.55 -13.58
C GLN A 103 -13.18 5.87 -13.39
N ARG A 104 -12.98 5.11 -12.31
CA ARG A 104 -11.79 4.30 -12.11
C ARG A 104 -11.61 3.26 -13.20
N GLN A 105 -12.67 2.54 -13.57
CA GLN A 105 -12.62 1.55 -14.66
C GLN A 105 -12.28 2.20 -16.01
N ILE A 106 -12.77 3.40 -16.30
CA ILE A 106 -12.54 4.08 -17.58
C ILE A 106 -11.16 4.73 -17.63
N ASN A 107 -10.79 5.47 -16.59
CA ASN A 107 -9.65 6.39 -16.62
C ASN A 107 -8.41 5.86 -15.89
N LEU A 108 -8.59 5.16 -14.75
CA LEU A 108 -7.45 4.68 -13.94
C LEU A 108 -6.99 3.29 -14.35
N LYS A 109 -7.90 2.39 -14.67
CA LYS A 109 -7.54 1.02 -15.03
C LYS A 109 -6.48 0.93 -16.13
N PRO A 110 -6.57 1.69 -17.24
CA PRO A 110 -5.53 1.66 -18.26
C PRO A 110 -4.15 2.07 -17.74
N LEU A 111 -4.08 3.05 -16.82
CA LEU A 111 -2.83 3.49 -16.20
C LEU A 111 -2.25 2.43 -15.25
N VAL A 112 -3.12 1.82 -14.46
CA VAL A 112 -2.72 0.74 -13.53
C VAL A 112 -2.21 -0.46 -14.32
N GLU A 113 -2.91 -0.88 -15.37
CA GLU A 113 -2.44 -1.97 -16.23
C GLU A 113 -1.10 -1.64 -16.90
N ALA A 114 -0.95 -0.42 -17.44
CA ALA A 114 0.30 0.02 -18.04
C ALA A 114 1.46 0.05 -17.02
N PHE A 115 1.18 0.37 -15.75
CA PHE A 115 2.18 0.28 -14.68
C PHE A 115 2.63 -1.17 -14.46
N PHE A 116 1.72 -2.13 -14.39
CA PHE A 116 2.07 -3.54 -14.17
C PHE A 116 2.77 -4.17 -15.37
N VAL A 117 2.36 -3.85 -16.59
CA VAL A 117 3.08 -4.26 -17.81
C VAL A 117 4.52 -3.76 -17.74
N TRP A 118 4.72 -2.47 -17.50
CA TRP A 118 6.05 -1.88 -17.35
C TRP A 118 6.86 -2.54 -16.22
N ALA A 119 6.26 -2.77 -15.05
CA ALA A 119 6.95 -3.40 -13.92
C ALA A 119 7.44 -4.81 -14.25
N LYS A 120 6.62 -5.61 -14.95
CA LYS A 120 6.98 -6.95 -15.43
C LYS A 120 8.09 -6.91 -16.48
N GLU A 121 8.06 -5.94 -17.40
CA GLU A 121 9.13 -5.72 -18.38
C GLU A 121 10.46 -5.39 -17.70
N ILE A 122 10.44 -4.51 -16.69
CA ILE A 122 11.64 -4.18 -15.90
C ILE A 122 12.18 -5.43 -15.19
N GLN A 123 11.31 -6.22 -14.54
CA GLN A 123 11.72 -7.45 -13.88
C GLN A 123 12.35 -8.44 -14.86
N PHE A 124 11.69 -8.67 -16.00
CA PHE A 124 12.13 -9.61 -17.02
C PHE A 124 13.45 -9.17 -17.69
N SER A 125 13.67 -7.87 -17.85
CA SER A 125 14.87 -7.32 -18.49
C SER A 125 16.18 -7.64 -17.74
N GLY A 126 16.12 -8.03 -16.48
CA GLY A 126 17.29 -8.28 -15.63
C GLY A 126 18.15 -7.03 -15.33
N ARG A 127 17.68 -5.83 -15.68
CA ARG A 127 18.40 -4.57 -15.44
C ARG A 127 18.63 -4.26 -13.96
N LEU A 128 17.78 -4.81 -13.08
CA LEU A 128 17.90 -4.68 -11.64
C LEU A 128 18.28 -6.03 -11.04
N THR A 129 19.40 -6.06 -10.33
CA THR A 129 19.90 -7.30 -9.68
C THR A 129 19.75 -7.29 -8.17
N LYS A 130 19.62 -6.11 -7.54
CA LYS A 130 19.48 -5.93 -6.09
C LYS A 130 18.98 -4.52 -5.73
N GLY A 131 18.64 -4.32 -4.47
CA GLY A 131 18.32 -3.02 -3.87
C GLY A 131 16.84 -2.67 -3.86
N LYS A 132 16.52 -1.52 -3.26
CA LYS A 132 15.15 -1.08 -2.97
C LYS A 132 14.26 -0.97 -4.21
N THR A 133 14.81 -0.62 -5.35
CA THR A 133 14.06 -0.54 -6.61
C THR A 133 13.57 -1.92 -7.03
N LEU A 134 14.44 -2.94 -7.00
CA LEU A 134 14.04 -4.32 -7.31
C LEU A 134 13.03 -4.86 -6.29
N GLU A 135 13.25 -4.60 -4.99
CA GLU A 135 12.30 -4.97 -3.94
C GLU A 135 10.91 -4.36 -4.23
N GLY A 136 10.87 -3.08 -4.64
CA GLY A 136 9.63 -2.39 -5.01
C GLY A 136 8.94 -2.97 -6.23
N ILE A 137 9.68 -3.29 -7.30
CA ILE A 137 9.15 -3.96 -8.49
C ILE A 137 8.55 -5.31 -8.11
N ASN A 138 9.30 -6.13 -7.37
CA ASN A 138 8.83 -7.44 -6.92
C ASN A 138 7.62 -7.34 -6.00
N TYR A 139 7.60 -6.35 -5.08
CA TYR A 139 6.46 -6.09 -4.23
C TYR A 139 5.21 -5.79 -5.06
N CYS A 140 5.30 -4.86 -6.02
CA CYS A 140 4.18 -4.49 -6.88
C CYS A 140 3.65 -5.71 -7.65
N ILE A 141 4.52 -6.48 -8.30
CA ILE A 141 4.11 -7.66 -9.08
C ILE A 141 3.45 -8.72 -8.18
N ASN A 142 4.04 -8.97 -7.02
CA ASN A 142 3.51 -9.95 -6.06
C ASN A 142 2.20 -9.53 -5.41
N GLN A 143 1.87 -8.22 -5.42
CA GLN A 143 0.65 -7.65 -4.85
C GLN A 143 -0.32 -7.15 -5.93
N GLU A 144 -0.11 -7.49 -7.19
CA GLU A 144 -0.85 -6.94 -8.32
C GLU A 144 -2.36 -7.02 -8.12
N GLU A 145 -2.88 -8.22 -7.80
CA GLU A 145 -4.31 -8.43 -7.58
C GLU A 145 -4.84 -7.57 -6.43
N ALA A 146 -4.15 -7.56 -5.30
CA ALA A 146 -4.54 -6.76 -4.15
C ALA A 146 -4.49 -5.25 -4.43
N LEU A 147 -3.46 -4.79 -5.17
CA LEU A 147 -3.32 -3.38 -5.56
C LEU A 147 -4.36 -2.93 -6.59
N LYS A 148 -5.03 -3.85 -7.27
CA LYS A 148 -6.10 -3.56 -8.25
C LYS A 148 -7.49 -3.53 -7.62
N VAL A 149 -7.70 -4.06 -6.42
CA VAL A 149 -9.03 -4.17 -5.78
C VAL A 149 -9.78 -2.84 -5.75
N PHE A 150 -9.11 -1.71 -5.50
CA PHE A 150 -9.75 -0.39 -5.47
C PHE A 150 -10.44 0.00 -6.77
N LEU A 151 -10.06 -0.60 -7.90
CA LEU A 151 -10.68 -0.33 -9.20
C LEU A 151 -12.12 -0.86 -9.27
N ASP A 152 -12.40 -1.93 -8.54
CA ASP A 152 -13.69 -2.63 -8.58
C ASP A 152 -14.65 -2.18 -7.48
N ASP A 153 -14.20 -1.31 -6.57
CA ASP A 153 -15.01 -0.77 -5.49
C ASP A 153 -14.68 0.72 -5.27
N GLY A 154 -15.68 1.58 -5.44
CA GLY A 154 -15.52 3.04 -5.27
C GLY A 154 -15.37 3.47 -3.81
N GLU A 155 -15.68 2.64 -2.83
CA GLU A 155 -15.48 2.93 -1.41
C GLU A 155 -14.04 2.62 -0.96
N VAL A 156 -13.36 1.71 -1.63
CA VAL A 156 -12.00 1.28 -1.27
C VAL A 156 -10.99 2.37 -1.64
N PRO A 157 -10.23 2.92 -0.66
CA PRO A 157 -9.18 3.91 -0.95
C PRO A 157 -7.93 3.25 -1.55
N LEU A 158 -7.10 4.06 -2.24
CA LEU A 158 -5.80 3.59 -2.76
C LEU A 158 -4.83 3.18 -1.66
N ASP A 159 -4.98 3.74 -0.46
CA ASP A 159 -4.06 3.49 0.64
C ASP A 159 -4.75 3.56 2.01
N ASN A 160 -4.01 3.17 3.04
CA ASN A 160 -4.44 3.21 4.43
C ASN A 160 -3.94 4.46 5.19
N ASN A 161 -3.54 5.53 4.48
CA ASN A 161 -2.96 6.73 5.09
C ASN A 161 -3.87 7.38 6.14
N ALA A 162 -5.17 7.36 5.95
CA ALA A 162 -6.13 7.89 6.93
C ALA A 162 -6.03 7.15 8.27
N THR A 163 -5.97 5.82 8.23
CA THR A 163 -5.80 4.97 9.42
C THR A 163 -4.41 5.15 10.04
N GLU A 164 -3.34 5.16 9.22
CA GLU A 164 -1.97 5.41 9.70
C GLU A 164 -1.83 6.81 10.29
N GLY A 165 -2.49 7.82 9.73
CA GLY A 165 -2.52 9.18 10.25
C GLY A 165 -3.15 9.27 11.64
N ALA A 166 -4.30 8.60 11.83
CA ALA A 166 -4.97 8.52 13.12
C ALA A 166 -4.10 7.80 14.17
N LEU A 167 -3.44 6.70 13.79
CA LEU A 167 -2.48 5.98 14.65
C LEU A 167 -1.26 6.85 14.99
N ARG A 168 -0.75 7.64 14.04
CA ARG A 168 0.41 8.50 14.26
C ARG A 168 0.15 9.52 15.36
N ILE A 169 -1.04 10.13 15.41
CA ILE A 169 -1.43 11.06 16.47
C ILE A 169 -1.37 10.36 17.83
N PHE A 170 -1.90 9.15 17.92
CA PHE A 170 -1.83 8.33 19.13
C PHE A 170 -0.37 8.06 19.57
N PHE A 171 0.51 7.68 18.62
CA PHE A 171 1.92 7.40 18.92
C PHE A 171 2.75 8.64 19.19
N LEU A 172 2.42 9.82 18.66
CA LEU A 172 3.10 11.07 19.00
C LEU A 172 2.88 11.43 20.47
N HIS A 173 1.72 11.16 21.02
CA HIS A 173 1.42 11.35 22.44
C HIS A 173 2.11 10.31 23.35
N LYS A 174 2.60 9.19 22.82
CA LYS A 174 3.35 8.17 23.56
C LYS A 174 4.56 8.75 24.30
N HIS A 175 5.23 9.75 23.76
CA HIS A 175 6.34 10.43 24.42
C HIS A 175 5.91 11.28 25.63
N ALA A 176 4.62 11.61 25.72
CA ALA A 176 4.03 12.28 26.88
C ALA A 176 3.52 11.30 27.95
N TRP A 177 3.41 10.01 27.61
CA TRP A 177 3.00 8.96 28.56
C TRP A 177 4.23 8.52 29.36
N LYS A 178 4.27 8.91 30.61
CA LYS A 178 5.44 8.74 31.44
C LYS A 178 5.88 7.30 31.73
N LEU A 179 5.05 6.30 31.55
CA LEU A 179 5.40 4.88 31.73
C LEU A 179 4.35 3.97 31.08
N ILE A 180 4.70 3.24 30.07
CA ILE A 180 4.04 1.99 29.67
C ILE A 180 5.08 0.88 29.89
N ASP A 181 5.18 0.44 31.14
CA ASP A 181 6.11 -0.64 31.54
C ASP A 181 5.42 -2.01 31.60
N SER A 182 4.11 -2.04 31.41
CA SER A 182 3.34 -3.28 31.45
C SER A 182 2.36 -3.40 30.29
N ILE A 183 1.93 -4.63 30.00
CA ILE A 183 0.91 -4.93 29.00
C ILE A 183 -0.42 -4.24 29.36
N ASP A 184 -0.75 -4.16 30.64
CA ASP A 184 -1.96 -3.53 31.15
C ASP A 184 -1.95 -2.00 30.99
N GLY A 185 -0.76 -1.38 30.99
CA GLY A 185 -0.58 0.06 30.70
C GLY A 185 -0.64 0.43 29.21
N ALA A 186 -0.74 -0.58 28.31
CA ALA A 186 -0.85 -0.39 26.87
C ALA A 186 -2.30 -0.61 26.34
N GLN A 187 -3.21 -1.06 27.20
CA GLN A 187 -4.64 -1.16 26.94
C GLN A 187 -5.33 0.15 27.36
#